data_fe6c3cbe41c0364c67ee2580419d31e1
#
_entry.id   fe6c3cbe41c0364c67ee2580419d31e1
#
_cell.length_a   1.000
_cell.length_b   1.000
_cell.length_c   1.000
_cell.angle_alpha   90.00
_cell.angle_beta   90.00
_cell.angle_gamma   90.00
#
_symmetry.space_group_name_H-M   'P 1'
#
loop_
_entity.id
_entity.type
_entity.pdbx_description
1 polymer ?
#
loop_
_entity_poly.entity_id
_entity_poly.type
_entity_poly.pdbx_seq_one_letter_code
_entity_poly.pdbx_strand_id
1 'polypeptide(L)'
;MQKVNVMIGRFQPFTNGHLKCVEEAWVKKGVPTVICMVNTKDEKVDDRKPFPSSILLPLYEEAFSKDKRIAKIVLVTNADIVKIGEVLKDEGYEICSWTCGTDRYDSYSKMAEKYGDKAGLTDDFEMIEVKRSDDDISATKVRQALLDNDKKTFDKLTPFGTLTQHLRGNESIY
;
A
#
# COMPACT_ATOMS: atom_id res chain seq x y z
N MET A 1 -9.55 20.64 4.60
CA MET A 1 -9.04 19.41 3.96
C MET A 1 -9.10 18.23 4.90
N GLN A 2 -9.36 17.04 4.37
CA GLN A 2 -9.34 15.83 5.18
C GLN A 2 -7.91 15.36 5.45
N LYS A 3 -7.60 15.14 6.72
CA LYS A 3 -6.30 14.56 7.09
C LYS A 3 -6.26 13.08 6.78
N VAL A 4 -5.18 12.61 6.20
CA VAL A 4 -4.98 11.21 5.85
C VAL A 4 -3.58 10.75 6.20
N ASN A 5 -3.44 9.44 6.39
CA ASN A 5 -2.17 8.75 6.37
C ASN A 5 -1.85 8.34 4.93
N VAL A 6 -0.58 8.24 4.59
CA VAL A 6 -0.17 7.63 3.32
C VAL A 6 0.67 6.39 3.59
N MET A 7 0.58 5.45 2.68
CA MET A 7 1.53 4.35 2.57
C MET A 7 1.86 4.14 1.10
N ILE A 8 3.11 3.84 0.82
CA ILE A 8 3.62 3.77 -0.54
C ILE A 8 4.25 2.40 -0.76
N GLY A 9 3.95 1.78 -1.86
CA GLY A 9 4.51 0.48 -2.21
C GLY A 9 3.98 -0.04 -3.52
N ARG A 10 4.48 -1.19 -3.94
CA ARG A 10 4.00 -1.87 -5.16
C ARG A 10 2.84 -2.79 -4.87
N PHE A 11 2.73 -3.31 -3.65
CA PHE A 11 1.65 -4.19 -3.20
C PHE A 11 1.42 -5.37 -4.15
N GLN A 12 2.40 -6.26 -4.23
CA GLN A 12 2.47 -7.37 -5.19
C GLN A 12 2.37 -8.77 -4.52
N PRO A 13 1.23 -9.16 -3.95
CA PRO A 13 0.01 -8.39 -3.70
C PRO A 13 0.03 -7.65 -2.34
N PHE A 14 -1.05 -6.97 -2.03
CA PHE A 14 -1.28 -6.38 -0.71
C PHE A 14 -1.42 -7.50 0.33
N THR A 15 -0.69 -7.42 1.43
CA THR A 15 -0.64 -8.46 2.47
C THR A 15 -1.20 -7.97 3.80
N ASN A 16 -1.33 -8.88 4.76
CA ASN A 16 -1.71 -8.52 6.13
C ASN A 16 -0.70 -7.59 6.80
N GLY A 17 0.59 -7.68 6.42
CA GLY A 17 1.60 -6.72 6.88
C GLY A 17 1.30 -5.30 6.40
N HIS A 18 0.85 -5.15 5.16
CA HIS A 18 0.40 -3.85 4.64
C HIS A 18 -0.85 -3.37 5.37
N LEU A 19 -1.79 -4.29 5.68
CA LEU A 19 -3.00 -3.93 6.41
C LEU A 19 -2.70 -3.41 7.81
N LYS A 20 -1.65 -3.91 8.47
CA LYS A 20 -1.20 -3.39 9.77
C LYS A 20 -0.85 -1.92 9.69
N CYS A 21 -0.26 -1.46 8.60
CA CYS A 21 0.05 -0.04 8.40
C CYS A 21 -1.23 0.80 8.39
N VAL A 22 -2.27 0.31 7.73
CA VAL A 22 -3.58 0.96 7.70
C VAL A 22 -4.19 1.00 9.11
N GLU A 23 -4.15 -0.12 9.82
CA GLU A 23 -4.68 -0.23 11.18
C GLU A 23 -3.96 0.69 12.16
N GLU A 24 -2.63 0.76 12.09
CA GLU A 24 -1.83 1.62 12.99
C GLU A 24 -2.18 3.10 12.81
N ALA A 25 -2.34 3.55 11.58
CA ALA A 25 -2.74 4.93 11.32
C ALA A 25 -4.15 5.22 11.85
N TRP A 26 -5.06 4.27 11.67
CA TRP A 26 -6.43 4.38 12.17
C TRP A 26 -6.47 4.48 13.71
N VAL A 27 -5.69 3.64 14.38
CA VAL A 27 -5.63 3.61 15.85
C VAL A 27 -4.88 4.81 16.41
N LYS A 28 -3.70 5.14 15.86
CA LYS A 28 -2.83 6.19 16.42
C LYS A 28 -3.26 7.60 16.06
N LYS A 29 -3.73 7.80 14.84
CA LYS A 29 -4.05 9.13 14.31
C LYS A 29 -5.55 9.34 14.09
N GLY A 30 -6.34 8.29 14.10
CA GLY A 30 -7.77 8.38 13.83
C GLY A 30 -8.10 8.80 12.40
N VAL A 31 -7.22 8.53 11.45
CA VAL A 31 -7.38 8.96 10.05
C VAL A 31 -7.35 7.76 9.11
N PRO A 32 -8.06 7.86 7.97
CA PRO A 32 -7.96 6.83 6.94
C PRO A 32 -6.64 6.95 6.17
N THR A 33 -6.30 5.88 5.47
CA THR A 33 -5.07 5.79 4.66
C THR A 33 -5.39 5.95 3.18
N VAL A 34 -4.59 6.74 2.49
CA VAL A 34 -4.50 6.72 1.04
C VAL A 34 -3.36 5.76 0.68
N ILE A 35 -3.70 4.71 -0.07
CA ILE A 35 -2.73 3.74 -0.55
C ILE A 35 -2.15 4.27 -1.86
N CYS A 36 -0.86 4.60 -1.84
CA CYS A 36 -0.15 5.09 -3.03
C CYS A 36 0.56 3.91 -3.68
N MET A 37 -0.04 3.35 -4.72
CA MET A 37 0.48 2.18 -5.41
C MET A 37 1.42 2.61 -6.52
N VAL A 38 2.69 2.22 -6.41
CA VAL A 38 3.68 2.46 -7.47
C VAL A 38 3.29 1.62 -8.68
N ASN A 39 3.11 2.30 -9.82
CA ASN A 39 2.62 1.66 -11.03
C ASN A 39 3.60 0.62 -11.56
N THR A 40 3.11 -0.61 -11.75
CA THR A 40 3.80 -1.67 -12.49
C THR A 40 3.16 -1.79 -13.85
N LYS A 41 3.87 -1.35 -14.87
CA LYS A 41 3.39 -1.42 -16.25
C LYS A 41 3.41 -2.86 -16.75
N ASP A 42 2.53 -3.18 -17.68
CA ASP A 42 2.40 -4.54 -18.23
C ASP A 42 3.74 -5.07 -18.76
N GLU A 43 4.53 -4.24 -19.45
CA GLU A 43 5.83 -4.61 -20.02
C GLU A 43 6.96 -4.70 -18.99
N LYS A 44 6.70 -4.34 -17.73
CA LYS A 44 7.68 -4.37 -16.63
C LYS A 44 7.40 -5.46 -15.61
N VAL A 45 6.49 -6.36 -15.92
CA VAL A 45 6.17 -7.50 -15.05
C VAL A 45 7.37 -8.45 -14.97
N ASP A 46 7.69 -8.90 -13.75
CA ASP A 46 8.76 -9.87 -13.48
C ASP A 46 8.41 -10.73 -12.26
N ASP A 47 9.34 -11.58 -11.80
CA ASP A 47 9.09 -12.51 -10.69
C ASP A 47 8.79 -11.80 -9.35
N ARG A 48 9.30 -10.57 -9.17
CA ARG A 48 9.07 -9.79 -7.94
C ARG A 48 7.79 -8.97 -8.00
N LYS A 49 7.34 -8.64 -9.19
CA LYS A 49 6.13 -7.87 -9.43
C LYS A 49 5.37 -8.47 -10.61
N PRO A 50 4.80 -9.69 -10.41
CA PRO A 50 4.16 -10.44 -11.49
C PRO A 50 2.83 -9.86 -11.94
N PHE A 51 2.26 -8.90 -11.18
CA PHE A 51 0.93 -8.39 -11.46
C PHE A 51 0.99 -6.94 -11.97
N PRO A 52 0.51 -6.65 -13.19
CA PRO A 52 0.39 -5.27 -13.65
C PRO A 52 -0.61 -4.51 -12.77
N SER A 53 -0.36 -3.22 -12.56
CA SER A 53 -1.26 -2.37 -11.77
C SER A 53 -2.64 -2.26 -12.41
N SER A 54 -2.73 -2.38 -13.74
CA SER A 54 -4.00 -2.39 -14.47
C SER A 54 -4.94 -3.52 -14.02
N ILE A 55 -4.37 -4.62 -13.52
CA ILE A 55 -5.14 -5.75 -12.98
C ILE A 55 -5.40 -5.58 -11.49
N LEU A 56 -4.38 -5.17 -10.72
CA LEU A 56 -4.49 -5.06 -9.27
C LEU A 56 -5.38 -3.91 -8.80
N LEU A 57 -5.32 -2.77 -9.48
CA LEU A 57 -6.04 -1.58 -9.03
C LEU A 57 -7.56 -1.81 -8.92
N PRO A 58 -8.25 -2.32 -9.96
CA PRO A 58 -9.68 -2.58 -9.83
C PRO A 58 -10.03 -3.59 -8.74
N LEU A 59 -9.19 -4.61 -8.54
CA LEU A 59 -9.39 -5.62 -7.52
C LEU A 59 -9.28 -5.02 -6.11
N TYR A 60 -8.30 -4.15 -5.89
CA TYR A 60 -8.13 -3.49 -4.60
C TYR A 60 -9.22 -2.46 -4.35
N GLU A 61 -9.62 -1.70 -5.35
CA GLU A 61 -10.71 -0.74 -5.22
C GLU A 61 -12.01 -1.44 -4.82
N GLU A 62 -12.30 -2.59 -5.41
CA GLU A 62 -13.46 -3.41 -5.04
C GLU A 62 -13.32 -3.96 -3.62
N ALA A 63 -12.17 -4.56 -3.30
CA ALA A 63 -11.92 -5.19 -2.00
C ALA A 63 -11.99 -4.20 -0.84
N PHE A 64 -11.55 -2.96 -1.05
CA PHE A 64 -11.50 -1.94 -0.01
C PHE A 64 -12.66 -0.94 -0.05
N SER A 65 -13.61 -1.10 -0.97
CA SER A 65 -14.68 -0.12 -1.21
C SER A 65 -15.52 0.22 0.02
N LYS A 66 -15.64 -0.70 0.97
CA LYS A 66 -16.43 -0.52 2.19
C LYS A 66 -15.58 -0.34 3.44
N ASP A 67 -14.28 -0.30 3.30
CA ASP A 67 -13.38 -0.16 4.44
C ASP A 67 -13.14 1.31 4.75
N LYS A 68 -13.69 1.78 5.86
CA LYS A 68 -13.59 3.18 6.29
C LYS A 68 -12.17 3.61 6.61
N ARG A 69 -11.27 2.65 6.86
CA ARG A 69 -9.87 2.92 7.17
C ARG A 69 -9.05 3.25 5.92
N ILE A 70 -9.63 3.03 4.74
CA ILE A 70 -8.96 3.29 3.46
C ILE A 70 -9.75 4.35 2.72
N ALA A 71 -9.14 5.52 2.52
CA ALA A 71 -9.78 6.64 1.87
C ALA A 71 -9.80 6.48 0.36
N LYS A 72 -8.67 6.06 -0.20
CA LYS A 72 -8.50 5.97 -1.65
C LYS A 72 -7.25 5.17 -1.99
N ILE A 73 -7.20 4.65 -3.22
CA ILE A 73 -6.00 4.09 -3.82
C ILE A 73 -5.64 4.96 -5.01
N VAL A 74 -4.40 5.43 -5.06
CA VAL A 74 -3.90 6.23 -6.18
C VAL A 74 -2.70 5.54 -6.81
N LEU A 75 -2.58 5.61 -8.13
CA LEU A 75 -1.38 5.17 -8.83
C LEU A 75 -0.36 6.29 -8.82
N VAL A 76 0.88 5.96 -8.49
CA VAL A 76 1.99 6.90 -8.48
C VAL A 76 3.15 6.33 -9.31
N THR A 77 4.02 7.21 -9.81
CA THR A 77 5.17 6.78 -10.61
C THR A 77 6.29 6.23 -9.73
N ASN A 78 6.48 6.84 -8.57
CA ASN A 78 7.52 6.48 -7.61
C ASN A 78 7.16 7.04 -6.22
N ALA A 79 8.06 6.86 -5.26
CA ALA A 79 7.85 7.33 -3.89
C ALA A 79 8.20 8.82 -3.71
N ASP A 80 7.85 9.67 -4.66
CA ASP A 80 8.08 11.11 -4.57
C ASP A 80 6.98 11.76 -3.74
N ILE A 81 7.29 12.05 -2.48
CA ILE A 81 6.31 12.59 -1.53
C ILE A 81 5.80 13.98 -1.93
N VAL A 82 6.60 14.77 -2.63
CA VAL A 82 6.16 16.11 -3.10
C VAL A 82 5.06 15.96 -4.15
N LYS A 83 5.25 15.10 -5.13
CA LYS A 83 4.23 14.81 -6.15
C LYS A 83 2.98 14.18 -5.56
N ILE A 84 3.16 13.25 -4.65
CA ILE A 84 2.05 12.62 -3.94
C ILE A 84 1.24 13.67 -3.18
N GLY A 85 1.93 14.55 -2.46
CA GLY A 85 1.29 15.65 -1.73
C GLY A 85 0.49 16.57 -2.65
N GLU A 86 1.02 16.90 -3.82
CA GLU A 86 0.32 17.72 -4.82
C GLU A 86 -0.97 17.04 -5.31
N VAL A 87 -0.88 15.77 -5.67
CA VAL A 87 -2.03 14.99 -6.15
C VAL A 87 -3.11 14.91 -5.08
N LEU A 88 -2.72 14.62 -3.84
CA LEU A 88 -3.67 14.49 -2.74
C LEU A 88 -4.30 15.83 -2.37
N LYS A 89 -3.53 16.91 -2.41
CA LYS A 89 -4.06 18.25 -2.16
C LYS A 89 -5.15 18.62 -3.17
N ASP A 90 -4.94 18.30 -4.44
CA ASP A 90 -5.93 18.55 -5.49
C ASP A 90 -7.23 17.78 -5.25
N GLU A 91 -7.17 16.66 -4.54
CA GLU A 91 -8.33 15.85 -4.19
C GLU A 91 -8.92 16.19 -2.82
N GLY A 92 -8.41 17.19 -2.14
CA GLY A 92 -8.93 17.65 -0.86
C GLY A 92 -8.34 16.95 0.36
N TYR A 93 -7.19 16.31 0.22
CA TYR A 93 -6.49 15.62 1.31
C TYR A 93 -5.22 16.34 1.73
N GLU A 94 -4.89 16.24 3.02
CA GLU A 94 -3.59 16.66 3.54
C GLU A 94 -2.97 15.52 4.34
N ILE A 95 -1.67 15.35 4.24
CA ILE A 95 -0.94 14.23 4.81
C ILE A 95 -0.52 14.54 6.24
N CYS A 96 -1.08 13.82 7.22
CA CYS A 96 -0.72 13.99 8.63
C CYS A 96 0.10 12.83 9.19
N SER A 97 0.30 11.76 8.44
CA SER A 97 1.18 10.67 8.81
C SER A 97 1.59 9.84 7.60
N TRP A 98 2.64 9.06 7.79
CA TRP A 98 3.16 8.16 6.76
C TRP A 98 3.59 6.87 7.46
N THR A 99 2.89 5.78 7.17
CA THR A 99 3.23 4.47 7.72
C THR A 99 4.11 3.69 6.77
N CYS A 100 5.09 2.99 7.32
CA CYS A 100 5.98 2.13 6.54
C CYS A 100 6.57 1.04 7.43
N GLY A 101 7.16 0.04 6.80
CA GLY A 101 7.92 -0.97 7.51
C GLY A 101 9.29 -0.45 7.95
N THR A 102 9.96 -1.20 8.81
CA THR A 102 11.28 -0.84 9.36
C THR A 102 12.33 -0.60 8.26
N ASP A 103 12.29 -1.37 7.19
CA ASP A 103 13.24 -1.29 6.08
C ASP A 103 13.18 0.04 5.31
N ARG A 104 12.06 0.75 5.37
CA ARG A 104 11.86 2.04 4.68
C ARG A 104 11.83 3.24 5.63
N TYR A 105 11.75 3.00 6.92
CA TYR A 105 11.53 4.04 7.91
C TYR A 105 12.58 5.16 7.85
N ASP A 106 13.85 4.81 7.82
CA ASP A 106 14.93 5.82 7.81
C ASP A 106 14.92 6.65 6.54
N SER A 107 14.79 6.02 5.38
CA SER A 107 14.80 6.75 4.11
C SER A 107 13.58 7.63 3.94
N TYR A 108 12.40 7.15 4.35
CA TYR A 108 11.17 7.94 4.27
C TYR A 108 11.14 9.06 5.29
N SER A 109 11.69 8.84 6.49
CA SER A 109 11.83 9.90 7.50
C SER A 109 12.69 11.05 7.02
N LYS A 110 13.82 10.75 6.38
CA LYS A 110 14.70 11.77 5.78
C LYS A 110 13.99 12.53 4.66
N MET A 111 13.22 11.83 3.85
CA MET A 111 12.47 12.43 2.77
C MET A 111 11.38 13.38 3.31
N ALA A 112 10.65 12.96 4.33
CA ALA A 112 9.63 13.79 4.98
C ALA A 112 10.25 15.03 5.63
N GLU A 113 11.40 14.89 6.29
CA GLU A 113 12.12 15.99 6.90
C GLU A 113 12.59 17.00 5.86
N LYS A 114 13.19 16.52 4.76
CA LYS A 114 13.75 17.37 3.72
C LYS A 114 12.69 18.06 2.88
N TYR A 115 11.60 17.39 2.54
CA TYR A 115 10.61 17.84 1.57
C TYR A 115 9.22 18.10 2.16
N GLY A 116 9.07 18.01 3.49
CA GLY A 116 7.76 18.11 4.13
C GLY A 116 6.99 19.39 3.80
N ASP A 117 7.65 20.52 3.77
CA ASP A 117 7.02 21.81 3.44
C ASP A 117 6.46 21.80 2.02
N LYS A 118 7.25 21.31 1.05
CA LYS A 118 6.83 21.22 -0.36
C LYS A 118 5.71 20.20 -0.56
N ALA A 119 5.72 19.13 0.22
CA ALA A 119 4.70 18.08 0.17
C ALA A 119 3.40 18.51 0.87
N GLY A 120 3.41 19.62 1.60
CA GLY A 120 2.25 20.08 2.35
C GLY A 120 1.91 19.19 3.54
N LEU A 121 2.92 18.60 4.17
CA LEU A 121 2.70 17.80 5.39
C LEU A 121 2.17 18.69 6.50
N THR A 122 1.23 18.18 7.29
CA THR A 122 0.63 18.96 8.38
C THR A 122 1.62 19.24 9.51
N ASP A 123 1.32 20.23 10.35
CA ASP A 123 2.18 20.56 11.50
C ASP A 123 2.27 19.41 12.51
N ASP A 124 1.23 18.58 12.59
CA ASP A 124 1.19 17.40 13.45
C ASP A 124 1.66 16.12 12.75
N PHE A 125 2.34 16.26 11.60
CA PHE A 125 2.81 15.12 10.83
C PHE A 125 3.71 14.20 11.64
N GLU A 126 3.52 12.90 11.47
CA GLU A 126 4.27 11.86 12.18
C GLU A 126 4.59 10.71 11.24
N MET A 127 5.86 10.26 11.27
CA MET A 127 6.25 8.98 10.66
C MET A 127 5.87 7.86 11.62
N ILE A 128 5.27 6.80 11.10
CA ILE A 128 4.87 5.64 11.90
C ILE A 128 5.56 4.40 11.35
N GLU A 129 6.45 3.85 12.16
CA GLU A 129 7.12 2.59 11.84
C GLU A 129 6.25 1.42 12.28
N VAL A 130 5.99 0.48 11.38
CA VAL A 130 5.28 -0.75 11.70
C VAL A 130 6.26 -1.90 11.60
N LYS A 131 6.59 -2.47 12.74
CA LYS A 131 7.55 -3.60 12.81
C LYS A 131 6.86 -4.88 12.36
N ARG A 132 7.58 -5.66 11.55
CA ARG A 132 7.10 -6.99 11.16
C ARG A 132 7.23 -7.94 12.35
N SER A 133 6.17 -8.70 12.60
CA SER A 133 6.23 -9.83 13.51
C SER A 133 6.70 -11.08 12.72
N ASP A 134 7.01 -12.17 13.44
CA ASP A 134 7.39 -13.43 12.81
C ASP A 134 6.27 -14.01 11.92
N ASP A 135 5.03 -13.60 12.18
CA ASP A 135 3.86 -13.97 11.38
C ASP A 135 3.67 -13.04 10.17
N ASP A 136 4.43 -11.96 10.09
CA ASP A 136 4.34 -11.02 8.98
C ASP A 136 5.09 -11.56 7.79
N ILE A 137 4.37 -11.69 6.70
CA ILE A 137 4.83 -12.43 5.58
C ILE A 137 5.16 -11.50 4.44
N SER A 138 6.34 -11.74 3.87
CA SER A 138 6.77 -11.03 2.68
C SER A 138 5.83 -11.33 1.51
N ALA A 139 5.68 -10.37 0.63
CA ALA A 139 4.92 -10.58 -0.61
C ALA A 139 5.47 -11.77 -1.42
N THR A 140 6.74 -12.11 -1.24
CA THR A 140 7.37 -13.29 -1.86
C THR A 140 6.68 -14.58 -1.45
N LYS A 141 6.40 -14.77 -0.15
CA LYS A 141 5.69 -15.97 0.33
C LYS A 141 4.26 -16.04 -0.19
N VAL A 142 3.59 -14.91 -0.27
CA VAL A 142 2.23 -14.83 -0.80
C VAL A 142 2.21 -15.20 -2.28
N ARG A 143 3.14 -14.67 -3.08
CA ARG A 143 3.27 -15.02 -4.48
C ARG A 143 3.57 -16.50 -4.68
N GLN A 144 4.45 -17.06 -3.84
CA GLN A 144 4.76 -18.48 -3.88
C GLN A 144 3.53 -19.35 -3.57
N ALA A 145 2.74 -18.97 -2.56
CA ALA A 145 1.50 -19.66 -2.22
C ALA A 145 0.52 -19.67 -3.41
N LEU A 146 0.43 -18.55 -4.11
CA LEU A 146 -0.44 -18.45 -5.28
C LEU A 146 0.04 -19.33 -6.43
N LEU A 147 1.37 -19.36 -6.69
CA LEU A 147 1.98 -20.23 -7.69
C LEU A 147 1.79 -21.71 -7.36
N ASP A 148 1.92 -22.08 -6.10
CA ASP A 148 1.77 -23.45 -5.61
C ASP A 148 0.31 -23.87 -5.47
N ASN A 149 -0.63 -22.99 -5.80
CA ASN A 149 -2.06 -23.23 -5.66
C ASN A 149 -2.45 -23.47 -4.20
N ASP A 150 -1.73 -22.89 -3.27
CA ASP A 150 -1.93 -23.01 -1.82
C ASP A 150 -2.86 -21.90 -1.33
N LYS A 151 -4.16 -22.12 -1.56
CA LYS A 151 -5.21 -21.16 -1.19
C LYS A 151 -5.22 -20.88 0.32
N LYS A 152 -5.00 -21.89 1.13
CA LYS A 152 -5.02 -21.76 2.60
C LYS A 152 -3.94 -20.79 3.09
N THR A 153 -2.71 -20.94 2.59
CA THR A 153 -1.62 -20.05 2.93
C THR A 153 -1.89 -18.64 2.39
N PHE A 154 -2.34 -18.52 1.15
CA PHE A 154 -2.68 -17.22 0.57
C PHE A 154 -3.73 -16.48 1.39
N ASP A 155 -4.83 -17.15 1.74
CA ASP A 155 -5.92 -16.55 2.51
C ASP A 155 -5.50 -16.17 3.92
N LYS A 156 -4.59 -16.93 4.52
CA LYS A 156 -4.02 -16.61 5.84
C LYS A 156 -3.18 -15.34 5.82
N LEU A 157 -2.48 -15.07 4.72
CA LEU A 157 -1.46 -14.03 4.61
C LEU A 157 -1.95 -12.75 3.98
N THR A 158 -3.14 -12.77 3.40
CA THR A 158 -3.76 -11.60 2.77
C THR A 158 -5.14 -11.33 3.39
N PRO A 159 -5.65 -10.09 3.29
CA PRO A 159 -7.01 -9.80 3.74
C PRO A 159 -8.08 -10.19 2.72
N PHE A 160 -7.74 -10.92 1.66
CA PHE A 160 -8.62 -11.12 0.51
C PHE A 160 -8.88 -12.59 0.20
N GLY A 161 -9.76 -13.24 0.94
CA GLY A 161 -10.13 -14.63 0.64
C GLY A 161 -10.65 -14.85 -0.78
N THR A 162 -11.34 -13.86 -1.34
CA THR A 162 -11.92 -13.95 -2.69
C THR A 162 -10.96 -13.54 -3.80
N LEU A 163 -9.92 -12.78 -3.48
CA LEU A 163 -8.97 -12.27 -4.46
C LEU A 163 -8.17 -13.40 -5.14
N THR A 164 -7.98 -14.51 -4.44
CA THR A 164 -7.29 -15.69 -4.97
C THR A 164 -7.91 -16.17 -6.29
N GLN A 165 -9.24 -16.19 -6.37
CA GLN A 165 -9.93 -16.63 -7.59
C GLN A 165 -9.69 -15.69 -8.75
N HIS A 166 -9.70 -14.39 -8.51
CA HIS A 166 -9.44 -13.38 -9.55
C HIS A 166 -8.01 -13.47 -10.08
N LEU A 167 -7.04 -13.63 -9.18
CA LEU A 167 -5.63 -13.74 -9.58
C LEU A 167 -5.35 -15.03 -10.33
N ARG A 168 -6.01 -16.14 -9.96
CA ARG A 168 -5.91 -17.42 -10.67
C ARG A 168 -6.56 -17.36 -12.05
N GLY A 169 -7.68 -16.65 -12.18
CA GLY A 169 -8.34 -16.46 -13.46
C GLY A 169 -7.51 -15.71 -14.49
N ASN A 170 -6.41 -15.11 -14.06
CA ASN A 170 -5.47 -14.35 -14.90
C ASN A 170 -4.10 -15.04 -14.96
N GLU A 171 -4.07 -16.34 -15.22
CA GLU A 171 -2.83 -17.12 -15.29
C GLU A 171 -1.80 -16.57 -16.26
N SER A 172 -2.26 -15.83 -17.27
CA SER A 172 -1.39 -15.18 -18.26
C SER A 172 -0.44 -14.14 -17.69
N ILE A 173 -0.66 -13.67 -16.44
CA ILE A 173 0.23 -12.72 -15.77
C ILE A 173 1.44 -13.39 -15.12
N TYR A 174 1.48 -14.69 -15.10
CA TYR A 174 2.63 -15.48 -14.73
C TYR A 174 3.38 -15.91 -15.99
#